data_46592c1eb6872cda62fd7a49629168a0
#
_entry.id   46592c1eb6872cda62fd7a49629168a0
#
_cell.length_a   1.000
_cell.length_b   1.000
_cell.length_c   1.000
_cell.angle_alpha   90.00
_cell.angle_beta   90.00
_cell.angle_gamma   90.00
#
_symmetry.space_group_name_H-M   'P 1'
#
loop_
_entity.id
_entity.type
_entity.pdbx_description
1 polymer ?
#
loop_
_entity_poly.entity_id
_entity_poly.type
_entity_poly.pdbx_seq_one_letter_code
_entity_poly.pdbx_strand_id
1 'polypeptide(L)'
;MTHNLSVELLGFPNRYARQIEIDVSREELFLAAITTGKGGDLLGTRIPFTVGELVWKLGVLDGCVEFDESGRLNINDGVALLDPSEKSALAYILSNAQTGLIANRVLGATHVLHLKALSLDRSRRTAGVRNLPDFVGIDALSLNTFVIETKGTVRRKVDAEAERKAILQLGTRVSLKGYRNTLRYAHYSEFPNGVWRARLQYESGRSNYVQSTGGRALWAYYFPLVDWLQKLPARVDSGSRYRWAKIGELNVEFGISHRVVDAVEVITRHRSQLPESSTFATELLLHKGDDFGFDGLKAVARDEAMTQNSNDGEVYMGADGLAVRSSS
;
A
#
# COMPACT_ATOMS: atom_id res chain seq x y z
N MET A 1 18.15 -6.66 -12.06
CA MET A 1 18.99 -7.17 -10.94
C MET A 1 18.14 -7.18 -9.68
N THR A 2 18.17 -8.27 -8.89
CA THR A 2 17.40 -8.39 -7.64
C THR A 2 18.34 -8.36 -6.44
N HIS A 3 17.84 -7.89 -5.31
CA HIS A 3 18.59 -7.76 -4.06
C HIS A 3 17.80 -8.40 -2.92
N ASN A 4 18.51 -8.89 -1.92
CA ASN A 4 17.91 -9.64 -0.82
C ASN A 4 17.48 -8.71 0.32
N LEU A 5 16.20 -8.82 0.71
CA LEU A 5 15.65 -8.24 1.91
C LEU A 5 15.40 -9.34 2.95
N SER A 6 16.08 -9.25 4.08
CA SER A 6 15.90 -10.19 5.19
C SER A 6 14.68 -9.81 6.03
N VAL A 7 13.83 -10.80 6.33
CA VAL A 7 12.62 -10.63 7.13
C VAL A 7 12.61 -11.63 8.28
N GLU A 8 12.61 -11.12 9.51
CA GLU A 8 12.45 -11.92 10.73
C GLU A 8 10.97 -12.06 11.06
N LEU A 9 10.48 -13.29 11.27
CA LEU A 9 9.10 -13.62 11.58
C LEU A 9 8.93 -13.94 13.07
N LEU A 10 8.20 -13.10 13.81
CA LEU A 10 7.97 -13.20 15.24
C LEU A 10 6.51 -13.58 15.54
N GLY A 11 6.31 -14.50 16.49
CA GLY A 11 4.96 -14.94 16.89
C GLY A 11 4.23 -15.79 15.84
N PHE A 12 4.86 -16.15 14.73
CA PHE A 12 4.29 -17.04 13.74
C PHE A 12 4.28 -18.50 14.24
N PRO A 13 3.33 -19.32 13.79
CA PRO A 13 3.35 -20.76 14.10
C PRO A 13 4.69 -21.42 13.72
N ASN A 14 5.13 -22.41 14.50
CA ASN A 14 6.44 -23.07 14.33
C ASN A 14 6.70 -23.71 12.96
N ARG A 15 5.67 -23.86 12.12
CA ARG A 15 5.80 -24.35 10.73
C ARG A 15 6.44 -23.31 9.78
N TYR A 16 6.53 -22.06 10.18
CA TYR A 16 7.18 -21.01 9.40
C TYR A 16 8.64 -20.87 9.81
N ALA A 17 9.52 -20.62 8.84
CA ALA A 17 10.89 -20.25 9.12
C ALA A 17 10.90 -18.96 9.96
N ARG A 18 11.83 -18.86 10.91
CA ARG A 18 11.97 -17.63 11.72
C ARG A 18 12.55 -16.47 10.95
N GLN A 19 13.26 -16.75 9.89
CA GLN A 19 13.84 -15.76 8.98
C GLN A 19 13.65 -16.24 7.54
N ILE A 20 13.31 -15.32 6.68
CA ILE A 20 13.19 -15.53 5.24
C ILE A 20 13.94 -14.43 4.50
N GLU A 21 14.43 -14.75 3.32
CA GLU A 21 15.02 -13.78 2.40
C GLU A 21 14.07 -13.59 1.21
N ILE A 22 13.89 -12.35 0.80
CA ILE A 22 13.01 -11.97 -0.31
C ILE A 22 13.85 -11.27 -1.36
N ASP A 23 13.82 -11.79 -2.58
CA ASP A 23 14.41 -11.12 -3.73
C ASP A 23 13.55 -9.93 -4.15
N VAL A 24 14.12 -8.74 -4.22
CA VAL A 24 13.44 -7.48 -4.50
C VAL A 24 14.12 -6.78 -5.67
N SER A 25 13.35 -6.34 -6.66
CA SER A 25 13.84 -5.43 -7.69
C SER A 25 13.59 -3.97 -7.31
N ARG A 26 14.33 -3.06 -7.95
CA ARG A 26 14.11 -1.61 -7.80
C ARG A 26 12.70 -1.21 -8.20
N GLU A 27 12.20 -1.75 -9.30
CA GLU A 27 10.86 -1.49 -9.83
C GLU A 27 9.76 -1.96 -8.86
N GLU A 28 9.95 -3.14 -8.25
CA GLU A 28 9.03 -3.65 -7.22
C GLU A 28 8.98 -2.75 -5.99
N LEU A 29 10.14 -2.27 -5.54
CA LEU A 29 10.22 -1.34 -4.42
C LEU A 29 9.56 0.00 -4.76
N PHE A 30 9.74 0.50 -5.99
CA PHE A 30 9.08 1.71 -6.46
C PHE A 30 7.56 1.53 -6.53
N LEU A 31 7.07 0.41 -7.07
CA LEU A 31 5.64 0.11 -7.07
C LEU A 31 5.08 0.09 -5.64
N ALA A 32 5.75 -0.58 -4.71
CA ALA A 32 5.36 -0.60 -3.31
C ALA A 32 5.30 0.81 -2.69
N ALA A 33 6.25 1.69 -2.98
CA ALA A 33 6.26 3.07 -2.50
C ALA A 33 5.11 3.92 -3.07
N ILE A 34 4.79 3.72 -4.34
CA ILE A 34 3.69 4.42 -5.02
C ILE A 34 2.35 4.02 -4.41
N THR A 35 2.16 2.74 -4.18
CA THR A 35 0.84 2.16 -3.90
C THR A 35 0.53 2.06 -2.41
N THR A 36 1.54 1.87 -1.57
CA THR A 36 1.32 1.68 -0.14
C THR A 36 0.86 2.96 0.55
N GLY A 37 -0.16 2.80 1.37
CA GLY A 37 -0.68 3.90 2.19
C GLY A 37 -1.49 4.93 1.41
N LYS A 38 -1.75 4.70 0.12
CA LYS A 38 -2.70 5.53 -0.60
C LYS A 38 -4.13 5.13 -0.24
N GLY A 39 -4.94 6.12 -0.13
CA GLY A 39 -6.36 5.97 0.06
C GLY A 39 -6.99 7.32 -0.24
N GLY A 40 -7.80 7.38 -1.29
CA GLY A 40 -8.60 8.55 -1.59
C GLY A 40 -9.68 8.74 -0.53
N ASP A 41 -10.03 9.98 -0.24
CA ASP A 41 -11.26 10.27 0.48
C ASP A 41 -12.43 9.63 -0.29
N LEU A 42 -13.19 8.74 0.37
CA LEU A 42 -14.36 8.09 -0.21
C LEU A 42 -15.41 9.09 -0.71
N LEU A 43 -15.39 10.30 -0.22
CA LEU A 43 -16.25 11.38 -0.69
C LEU A 43 -15.67 12.11 -1.91
N GLY A 44 -14.40 11.83 -2.32
CA GLY A 44 -13.74 12.35 -3.51
C GLY A 44 -13.54 13.86 -3.52
N THR A 45 -13.62 14.48 -2.35
CA THR A 45 -13.52 15.94 -2.24
C THR A 45 -12.07 16.42 -2.20
N ARG A 46 -11.13 15.52 -1.89
CA ARG A 46 -9.69 15.85 -1.87
C ARG A 46 -8.88 14.62 -2.24
N ILE A 47 -8.15 14.73 -3.33
CA ILE A 47 -7.15 13.75 -3.72
C ILE A 47 -5.80 14.32 -3.33
N PRO A 48 -5.20 13.81 -2.27
CA PRO A 48 -3.90 14.33 -1.84
C PRO A 48 -2.73 13.77 -2.67
N PHE A 49 -3.01 13.19 -3.85
CA PHE A 49 -1.97 12.60 -4.68
C PHE A 49 -1.47 13.62 -5.70
N THR A 50 -0.25 14.09 -5.51
CA THR A 50 0.40 15.00 -6.44
C THR A 50 1.59 14.32 -7.11
N VAL A 51 1.95 14.76 -8.32
CA VAL A 51 3.20 14.34 -8.97
C VAL A 51 4.38 14.58 -8.02
N GLY A 52 4.40 15.71 -7.31
CA GLY A 52 5.44 16.03 -6.33
C GLY A 52 5.57 15.00 -5.21
N GLU A 53 4.47 14.41 -4.72
CA GLU A 53 4.53 13.35 -3.72
C GLU A 53 5.17 12.07 -4.26
N LEU A 54 4.86 11.71 -5.52
CA LEU A 54 5.51 10.58 -6.17
C LEU A 54 7.00 10.79 -6.36
N VAL A 55 7.36 11.93 -6.95
CA VAL A 55 8.76 12.29 -7.17
C VAL A 55 9.53 12.28 -5.84
N TRP A 56 8.92 12.81 -4.78
CA TRP A 56 9.53 12.80 -3.45
C TRP A 56 9.72 11.38 -2.91
N LYS A 57 8.69 10.51 -2.96
CA LYS A 57 8.79 9.13 -2.47
C LYS A 57 9.84 8.32 -3.23
N LEU A 58 9.80 8.40 -4.56
CA LEU A 58 10.75 7.68 -5.40
C LEU A 58 12.16 8.24 -5.27
N GLY A 59 12.31 9.57 -5.21
CA GLY A 59 13.58 10.22 -4.98
C GLY A 59 14.22 9.86 -3.64
N VAL A 60 13.40 9.71 -2.58
CA VAL A 60 13.89 9.21 -1.28
C VAL A 60 14.40 7.78 -1.40
N LEU A 61 13.66 6.89 -2.05
CA LEU A 61 14.11 5.52 -2.23
C LEU A 61 15.40 5.45 -3.05
N ASP A 62 15.43 6.13 -4.18
CA ASP A 62 16.57 6.12 -5.11
C ASP A 62 17.83 6.77 -4.49
N GLY A 63 17.65 7.82 -3.69
CA GLY A 63 18.77 8.52 -3.05
C GLY A 63 19.22 7.94 -1.71
N CYS A 64 18.37 7.18 -1.03
CA CYS A 64 18.67 6.71 0.32
C CYS A 64 18.91 5.21 0.42
N VAL A 65 18.48 4.42 -0.57
CA VAL A 65 18.69 2.97 -0.61
C VAL A 65 19.67 2.61 -1.70
N GLU A 66 20.78 2.03 -1.31
CA GLU A 66 21.80 1.53 -2.22
C GLU A 66 21.59 0.04 -2.50
N PHE A 67 21.66 -0.31 -3.76
CA PHE A 67 21.64 -1.67 -4.25
C PHE A 67 23.10 -2.10 -4.46
N ASP A 68 23.70 -2.74 -3.44
CA ASP A 68 25.12 -3.10 -3.50
C ASP A 68 25.38 -4.34 -4.35
N GLU A 69 26.65 -4.50 -4.75
CA GLU A 69 27.10 -5.66 -5.55
C GLU A 69 27.01 -6.98 -4.77
N SER A 70 26.89 -6.95 -3.43
CA SER A 70 26.67 -8.15 -2.62
C SER A 70 25.24 -8.64 -2.64
N GLY A 71 24.34 -7.94 -3.35
CA GLY A 71 22.92 -8.23 -3.43
C GLY A 71 22.14 -7.79 -2.17
N ARG A 72 22.64 -6.83 -1.41
CA ARG A 72 21.97 -6.28 -0.22
C ARG A 72 21.39 -4.91 -0.49
N LEU A 73 20.36 -4.57 0.27
CA LEU A 73 19.79 -3.24 0.32
C LEU A 73 20.42 -2.51 1.52
N ASN A 74 21.19 -1.48 1.25
CA ASN A 74 21.86 -0.69 2.27
C ASN A 74 21.30 0.73 2.33
N ILE A 75 21.41 1.37 3.48
CA ILE A 75 21.15 2.79 3.58
C ILE A 75 22.40 3.56 3.17
N ASN A 76 22.21 4.63 2.39
CA ASN A 76 23.29 5.52 1.98
C ASN A 76 23.92 6.23 3.18
N ASP A 77 25.25 6.31 3.23
CA ASP A 77 26.00 6.93 4.34
C ASP A 77 25.61 8.41 4.55
N GLY A 78 25.22 9.14 3.51
CA GLY A 78 24.74 10.51 3.60
C GLY A 78 23.54 10.69 4.54
N VAL A 79 22.73 9.65 4.75
CA VAL A 79 21.61 9.69 5.69
C VAL A 79 22.07 9.90 7.14
N ALA A 80 23.29 9.48 7.47
CA ALA A 80 23.85 9.71 8.81
C ALA A 80 24.04 11.21 9.13
N LEU A 81 24.23 12.04 8.10
CA LEU A 81 24.46 13.49 8.20
C LEU A 81 23.18 14.33 8.33
N LEU A 82 22.02 13.75 8.04
CA LEU A 82 20.73 14.43 8.11
C LEU A 82 20.32 14.76 9.54
N ASP A 83 19.49 15.77 9.70
CA ASP A 83 18.93 16.12 10.99
C ASP A 83 17.85 15.09 11.46
N PRO A 84 17.44 15.10 12.75
CA PRO A 84 16.47 14.15 13.26
C PRO A 84 15.10 14.21 12.57
N SER A 85 14.65 15.37 12.11
CA SER A 85 13.34 15.51 11.43
C SER A 85 13.40 14.93 10.02
N GLU A 86 14.47 15.18 9.29
CA GLU A 86 14.72 14.57 7.97
C GLU A 86 14.81 13.04 8.10
N LYS A 87 15.58 12.52 9.06
CA LYS A 87 15.65 11.08 9.34
C LYS A 87 14.29 10.46 9.63
N SER A 88 13.43 11.19 10.35
CA SER A 88 12.07 10.71 10.65
C SER A 88 11.19 10.67 9.40
N ALA A 89 11.30 11.67 8.50
CA ALA A 89 10.58 11.70 7.23
C ALA A 89 11.03 10.55 6.30
N LEU A 90 12.34 10.31 6.21
CA LEU A 90 12.88 9.18 5.46
C LEU A 90 12.43 7.84 6.03
N ALA A 91 12.52 7.64 7.35
CA ALA A 91 12.08 6.42 8.02
C ALA A 91 10.61 6.12 7.73
N TYR A 92 9.75 7.14 7.69
CA TYR A 92 8.34 7.01 7.32
C TYR A 92 8.16 6.50 5.88
N ILE A 93 8.85 7.08 4.90
CA ILE A 93 8.72 6.67 3.49
C ILE A 93 9.26 5.27 3.27
N LEU A 94 10.46 4.99 3.78
CA LEU A 94 11.11 3.69 3.63
C LEU A 94 10.30 2.58 4.29
N SER A 95 9.81 2.81 5.51
CA SER A 95 8.99 1.81 6.20
C SER A 95 7.65 1.55 5.50
N ASN A 96 7.01 2.57 4.90
CA ASN A 96 5.79 2.39 4.14
C ASN A 96 6.04 1.55 2.88
N ALA A 97 7.09 1.84 2.11
CA ALA A 97 7.46 1.05 0.94
C ALA A 97 7.75 -0.41 1.32
N GLN A 98 8.53 -0.63 2.39
CA GLN A 98 8.82 -1.96 2.90
C GLN A 98 7.55 -2.67 3.39
N THR A 99 6.60 -1.95 4.01
CA THR A 99 5.32 -2.53 4.43
C THR A 99 4.54 -3.09 3.25
N GLY A 100 4.44 -2.33 2.15
CA GLY A 100 3.77 -2.79 0.94
C GLY A 100 4.40 -4.04 0.36
N LEU A 101 5.72 -4.05 0.26
CA LEU A 101 6.50 -5.18 -0.21
C LEU A 101 6.27 -6.43 0.68
N ILE A 102 6.43 -6.30 2.00
CA ILE A 102 6.24 -7.40 2.96
C ILE A 102 4.80 -7.89 2.97
N ALA A 103 3.83 -6.99 2.93
CA ALA A 103 2.42 -7.36 2.87
C ALA A 103 2.11 -8.19 1.62
N ASN A 104 2.66 -7.81 0.47
CA ASN A 104 2.49 -8.56 -0.77
C ASN A 104 3.21 -9.91 -0.73
N ARG A 105 4.52 -9.91 -0.46
CA ARG A 105 5.38 -11.10 -0.59
C ARG A 105 5.21 -12.13 0.53
N VAL A 106 4.92 -11.67 1.76
CA VAL A 106 4.86 -12.55 2.94
C VAL A 106 3.42 -12.86 3.34
N LEU A 107 2.52 -11.86 3.25
CA LEU A 107 1.15 -12.01 3.69
C LEU A 107 0.16 -12.30 2.54
N GLY A 108 0.59 -12.15 1.28
CA GLY A 108 -0.27 -12.32 0.10
C GLY A 108 -1.26 -11.17 -0.09
N ALA A 109 -1.05 -10.02 0.55
CA ALA A 109 -1.91 -8.86 0.35
C ALA A 109 -1.70 -8.28 -1.05
N THR A 110 -2.73 -8.30 -1.87
CA THR A 110 -2.69 -7.70 -3.20
C THR A 110 -2.81 -6.18 -3.15
N HIS A 111 -3.44 -5.63 -2.12
CA HIS A 111 -3.66 -4.19 -1.95
C HIS A 111 -3.35 -3.77 -0.51
N VAL A 112 -2.64 -2.65 -0.35
CA VAL A 112 -2.30 -2.09 0.97
C VAL A 112 -2.67 -0.61 0.99
N LEU A 113 -3.67 -0.24 1.78
CA LEU A 113 -4.18 1.12 1.87
C LEU A 113 -4.16 1.66 3.31
N HIS A 114 -4.13 2.97 3.44
CA HIS A 114 -4.16 3.60 4.77
C HIS A 114 -5.52 3.34 5.43
N LEU A 115 -5.53 2.86 6.67
CA LEU A 115 -6.77 2.55 7.39
C LEU A 115 -7.67 3.81 7.55
N LYS A 116 -7.07 4.99 7.64
CA LYS A 116 -7.80 6.27 7.66
C LYS A 116 -8.67 6.47 6.42
N ALA A 117 -8.30 5.93 5.27
CA ALA A 117 -9.12 6.02 4.06
C ALA A 117 -10.46 5.28 4.19
N LEU A 118 -10.54 4.28 5.05
CA LEU A 118 -11.76 3.52 5.33
C LEU A 118 -12.62 4.11 6.47
N SER A 119 -12.03 4.99 7.30
CA SER A 119 -12.63 5.46 8.56
C SER A 119 -13.48 6.72 8.40
N LEU A 120 -14.06 7.00 7.22
CA LEU A 120 -14.76 8.26 6.92
C LEU A 120 -16.10 8.43 7.63
N ASP A 121 -16.67 7.36 8.13
CA ASP A 121 -17.88 7.47 8.94
C ASP A 121 -17.52 7.87 10.36
N ARG A 122 -17.36 9.17 10.59
CA ARG A 122 -17.15 9.75 11.93
C ARG A 122 -18.29 9.43 12.90
N SER A 123 -19.49 9.15 12.38
CA SER A 123 -20.68 8.84 13.20
C SER A 123 -20.62 7.43 13.81
N ARG A 124 -19.87 6.52 13.18
CA ARG A 124 -19.67 5.13 13.63
C ARG A 124 -18.32 4.89 14.29
N ARG A 125 -17.50 5.90 14.47
CA ARG A 125 -16.33 5.77 15.35
C ARG A 125 -16.88 5.48 16.75
N THR A 126 -16.69 4.28 17.22
CA THR A 126 -16.83 4.01 18.66
C THR A 126 -15.99 5.04 19.39
N ALA A 127 -16.67 5.89 20.17
CA ALA A 127 -16.02 6.91 20.97
C ALA A 127 -14.87 6.26 21.75
N GLY A 128 -13.63 6.69 21.50
CA GLY A 128 -12.45 6.16 22.19
C GLY A 128 -11.34 5.57 21.32
N VAL A 129 -11.53 5.31 20.02
CA VAL A 129 -10.42 4.83 19.16
C VAL A 129 -9.54 6.01 18.75
N ARG A 130 -8.60 6.37 19.63
CA ARG A 130 -7.65 7.48 19.38
C ARG A 130 -6.47 7.06 18.48
N ASN A 131 -6.10 5.77 18.48
CA ASN A 131 -4.92 5.26 17.81
C ASN A 131 -5.34 4.12 16.85
N LEU A 132 -5.52 4.45 15.58
CA LEU A 132 -5.75 3.46 14.52
C LEU A 132 -4.40 2.94 14.03
N PRO A 133 -4.31 1.65 13.65
CA PRO A 133 -3.19 1.14 12.87
C PRO A 133 -3.04 1.89 11.56
N ASP A 134 -1.84 1.81 10.99
CA ASP A 134 -1.52 2.56 9.77
C ASP A 134 -2.25 2.01 8.54
N PHE A 135 -2.25 0.67 8.35
CA PHE A 135 -2.68 0.07 7.10
C PHE A 135 -3.68 -1.05 7.27
N VAL A 136 -4.45 -1.26 6.21
CA VAL A 136 -5.17 -2.49 5.95
C VAL A 136 -4.67 -3.10 4.64
N GLY A 137 -4.27 -4.36 4.70
CA GLY A 137 -3.96 -5.19 3.54
C GLY A 137 -5.19 -6.02 3.17
N ILE A 138 -5.38 -6.23 1.88
CA ILE A 138 -6.45 -7.03 1.29
C ILE A 138 -5.82 -8.09 0.40
N ASP A 139 -6.13 -9.35 0.63
CA ASP A 139 -5.88 -10.43 -0.31
C ASP A 139 -7.17 -10.68 -1.12
N ALA A 140 -7.17 -10.28 -2.38
CA ALA A 140 -8.31 -10.41 -3.27
C ALA A 140 -8.61 -11.87 -3.66
N LEU A 141 -7.64 -12.78 -3.53
CA LEU A 141 -7.78 -14.20 -3.86
C LEU A 141 -8.34 -15.01 -2.68
N SER A 142 -7.69 -14.94 -1.53
CA SER A 142 -8.12 -15.69 -0.34
C SER A 142 -9.28 -15.01 0.40
N LEU A 143 -9.59 -13.77 0.06
CA LEU A 143 -10.58 -12.92 0.73
C LEU A 143 -10.22 -12.69 2.22
N ASN A 144 -8.95 -12.68 2.56
CA ASN A 144 -8.47 -12.30 3.88
C ASN A 144 -8.13 -10.82 3.94
N THR A 145 -8.14 -10.28 5.14
CA THR A 145 -7.67 -8.93 5.43
C THR A 145 -6.58 -8.97 6.49
N PHE A 146 -5.71 -7.98 6.43
CA PHE A 146 -4.59 -7.82 7.34
C PHE A 146 -4.63 -6.39 7.91
N VAL A 147 -4.41 -6.25 9.19
CA VAL A 147 -4.16 -4.94 9.81
C VAL A 147 -2.67 -4.87 10.12
N ILE A 148 -2.03 -3.81 9.70
CA ILE A 148 -0.59 -3.64 9.83
C ILE A 148 -0.32 -2.28 10.49
N GLU A 149 0.39 -2.32 11.59
CA GLU A 149 1.01 -1.15 12.21
C GLU A 149 2.48 -1.14 11.87
N THR A 150 2.98 0.00 11.40
CA THR A 150 4.36 0.13 10.92
C THR A 150 5.14 1.10 11.78
N LYS A 151 6.34 0.69 12.17
CA LYS A 151 7.34 1.56 12.79
C LYS A 151 8.63 1.46 12.00
N GLY A 152 9.14 2.61 11.56
CA GLY A 152 10.40 2.70 10.83
C GLY A 152 11.45 3.48 11.59
N THR A 153 12.69 3.13 11.35
CA THR A 153 13.85 3.92 11.78
C THR A 153 14.96 3.78 10.74
N VAL A 154 15.72 4.84 10.52
CA VAL A 154 17.00 4.79 9.77
C VAL A 154 18.16 4.39 10.66
N ARG A 155 17.88 4.01 11.91
CA ARG A 155 18.86 3.53 12.87
C ARG A 155 18.89 2.01 12.90
N ARG A 156 19.78 1.47 13.72
CA ARG A 156 20.00 0.03 13.88
C ARG A 156 18.73 -0.74 14.26
N LYS A 157 17.88 -0.17 15.12
CA LYS A 157 16.69 -0.86 15.65
C LYS A 157 15.61 0.15 16.05
N VAL A 158 14.34 -0.22 15.89
CA VAL A 158 13.19 0.48 16.47
C VAL A 158 13.27 0.35 18.00
N ASP A 159 12.99 1.42 18.73
CA ASP A 159 13.04 1.40 20.19
C ASP A 159 11.86 0.64 20.81
N ALA A 160 12.07 0.14 22.03
CA ALA A 160 11.09 -0.71 22.73
C ALA A 160 9.76 0.01 23.03
N GLU A 161 9.76 1.34 23.18
CA GLU A 161 8.55 2.11 23.40
C GLU A 161 7.73 2.18 22.10
N ALA A 162 8.37 2.40 20.95
CA ALA A 162 7.70 2.37 19.65
C ALA A 162 7.15 0.97 19.33
N GLU A 163 7.88 -0.10 19.67
CA GLU A 163 7.38 -1.47 19.56
C GLU A 163 6.12 -1.68 20.41
N ARG A 164 6.16 -1.28 21.69
CA ARG A 164 4.98 -1.36 22.58
C ARG A 164 3.80 -0.57 22.06
N LYS A 165 4.02 0.63 21.53
CA LYS A 165 2.96 1.46 20.91
C LYS A 165 2.37 0.77 19.68
N ALA A 166 3.17 0.12 18.84
CA ALA A 166 2.69 -0.62 17.67
C ALA A 166 1.71 -1.72 18.08
N ILE A 167 2.07 -2.53 19.07
CA ILE A 167 1.20 -3.60 19.59
C ILE A 167 -0.12 -3.05 20.14
N LEU A 168 -0.09 -1.94 20.87
CA LEU A 168 -1.29 -1.30 21.38
C LEU A 168 -2.19 -0.77 20.27
N GLN A 169 -1.63 -0.22 19.19
CA GLN A 169 -2.38 0.27 18.04
C GLN A 169 -3.06 -0.85 17.26
N LEU A 170 -2.47 -2.04 17.24
CA LEU A 170 -3.08 -3.24 16.63
C LEU A 170 -4.34 -3.72 17.36
N GLY A 171 -4.69 -3.14 18.51
CA GLY A 171 -5.95 -3.37 19.17
C GLY A 171 -7.19 -3.14 18.31
N THR A 172 -7.14 -2.55 17.14
CA THR A 172 -8.27 -2.25 16.27
C THR A 172 -8.52 -3.39 15.27
N ARG A 173 -9.77 -3.86 15.17
CA ARG A 173 -10.24 -4.78 14.12
C ARG A 173 -10.79 -4.01 12.95
N VAL A 174 -10.50 -4.52 11.75
CA VAL A 174 -11.14 -4.10 10.50
C VAL A 174 -12.02 -5.24 10.02
N SER A 175 -13.26 -4.94 9.68
CA SER A 175 -14.17 -5.86 9.01
C SER A 175 -14.56 -5.27 7.66
N LEU A 176 -14.22 -5.96 6.59
CA LEU A 176 -14.66 -5.64 5.25
C LEU A 176 -15.74 -6.62 4.82
N LYS A 177 -16.96 -6.11 4.53
CA LYS A 177 -18.05 -6.97 4.02
C LYS A 177 -17.58 -7.70 2.76
N GLY A 178 -17.72 -9.02 2.74
CA GLY A 178 -17.26 -9.89 1.66
C GLY A 178 -15.85 -10.45 1.85
N TYR A 179 -15.14 -10.06 2.90
CA TYR A 179 -13.86 -10.64 3.31
C TYR A 179 -13.98 -11.42 4.61
N ARG A 180 -13.06 -12.38 4.79
CA ARG A 180 -13.07 -13.30 5.93
C ARG A 180 -12.26 -12.74 7.10
N ASN A 181 -11.34 -13.50 7.59
CA ASN A 181 -10.54 -13.22 8.78
C ASN A 181 -9.72 -11.92 8.66
N THR A 182 -9.54 -11.25 9.79
CA THR A 182 -8.57 -10.16 9.90
C THR A 182 -7.41 -10.62 10.78
N LEU A 183 -6.24 -10.71 10.19
CA LEU A 183 -4.98 -10.98 10.87
C LEU A 183 -4.27 -9.66 11.19
N ARG A 184 -3.39 -9.66 12.20
CA ARG A 184 -2.77 -8.44 12.70
C ARG A 184 -1.27 -8.60 12.82
N TYR A 185 -0.55 -7.60 12.32
CA TYR A 185 0.90 -7.61 12.28
C TYR A 185 1.48 -6.26 12.67
N ALA A 186 2.50 -6.29 13.52
CA ALA A 186 3.41 -5.17 13.66
C ALA A 186 4.59 -5.37 12.70
N HIS A 187 4.88 -4.37 11.91
CA HIS A 187 6.01 -4.34 11.00
C HIS A 187 7.04 -3.32 11.49
N TYR A 188 8.30 -3.73 11.51
CA TYR A 188 9.42 -2.90 11.92
C TYR A 188 10.45 -2.84 10.79
N SER A 189 10.72 -1.62 10.30
CA SER A 189 11.73 -1.34 9.28
C SER A 189 12.99 -0.77 9.94
N GLU A 190 14.13 -1.43 9.77
CA GLU A 190 15.37 -1.18 10.52
C GLU A 190 16.59 -1.29 9.62
N PHE A 191 17.73 -0.68 10.07
CA PHE A 191 19.00 -0.72 9.35
C PHE A 191 20.15 -1.18 10.27
N PRO A 192 20.14 -2.44 10.78
CA PRO A 192 21.26 -2.94 11.55
C PRO A 192 22.53 -3.02 10.69
N ASN A 193 23.59 -2.32 11.13
CA ASN A 193 24.86 -2.20 10.41
C ASN A 193 24.70 -1.65 8.97
N GLY A 194 23.73 -0.74 8.77
CA GLY A 194 23.44 -0.12 7.47
C GLY A 194 22.58 -0.98 6.54
N VAL A 195 22.38 -2.26 6.80
CA VAL A 195 21.61 -3.18 5.95
C VAL A 195 20.12 -3.07 6.26
N TRP A 196 19.30 -2.87 5.24
CA TRP A 196 17.84 -2.79 5.40
C TRP A 196 17.24 -4.15 5.74
N ARG A 197 16.52 -4.21 6.83
CA ARG A 197 15.85 -5.41 7.32
C ARG A 197 14.42 -5.13 7.75
N ALA A 198 13.59 -6.18 7.73
CA ALA A 198 12.26 -6.15 8.30
C ALA A 198 12.13 -7.14 9.45
N ARG A 199 11.32 -6.77 10.45
CA ARG A 199 10.75 -7.71 11.43
C ARG A 199 9.23 -7.64 11.31
N LEU A 200 8.59 -8.78 11.20
CA LEU A 200 7.15 -8.90 11.12
C LEU A 200 6.63 -9.74 12.28
N GLN A 201 5.84 -9.12 13.16
CA GLN A 201 5.32 -9.75 14.37
C GLN A 201 3.83 -10.01 14.23
N TYR A 202 3.41 -11.26 14.35
CA TYR A 202 2.01 -11.66 14.41
C TYR A 202 1.43 -11.39 15.79
N GLU A 203 0.24 -10.79 15.86
CA GLU A 203 -0.46 -10.50 17.09
C GLU A 203 -1.85 -11.15 17.14
N SER A 204 -2.11 -11.89 18.22
CA SER A 204 -3.43 -12.42 18.52
C SER A 204 -4.15 -11.52 19.53
N GLY A 205 -5.45 -11.29 19.38
CA GLY A 205 -6.21 -10.53 20.38
C GLY A 205 -7.58 -10.04 19.88
N ARG A 206 -8.38 -9.44 20.78
CA ARG A 206 -9.72 -8.90 20.49
C ARG A 206 -9.69 -7.38 20.55
N SER A 207 -10.60 -6.68 19.83
CA SER A 207 -10.50 -5.24 19.72
C SER A 207 -11.70 -4.52 19.09
N ASN A 208 -11.65 -3.19 19.08
CA ASN A 208 -12.60 -2.25 18.50
C ASN A 208 -12.76 -2.39 16.98
N TYR A 209 -13.86 -1.92 16.42
CA TYR A 209 -14.29 -2.22 15.06
C TYR A 209 -14.18 -1.00 14.13
N VAL A 210 -13.59 -1.20 12.94
CA VAL A 210 -13.81 -0.39 11.74
C VAL A 210 -14.54 -1.26 10.73
N GLN A 211 -15.70 -0.82 10.24
CA GLN A 211 -16.49 -1.53 9.23
C GLN A 211 -16.46 -0.79 7.90
N SER A 212 -16.28 -1.52 6.80
CA SER A 212 -16.38 -1.02 5.44
C SER A 212 -16.81 -2.15 4.50
N THR A 213 -16.91 -1.87 3.20
CA THR A 213 -17.06 -2.90 2.17
C THR A 213 -15.77 -3.07 1.39
N GLY A 214 -15.52 -4.31 0.87
CA GLY A 214 -14.34 -4.57 0.06
C GLY A 214 -14.28 -3.71 -1.19
N GLY A 215 -15.41 -3.51 -1.88
CA GLY A 215 -15.46 -2.68 -3.07
C GLY A 215 -15.11 -1.21 -2.80
N ARG A 216 -15.54 -0.66 -1.67
CA ARG A 216 -15.15 0.69 -1.23
C ARG A 216 -13.67 0.79 -0.90
N ALA A 217 -13.11 -0.22 -0.27
CA ALA A 217 -11.69 -0.26 0.03
C ALA A 217 -10.86 -0.30 -1.27
N LEU A 218 -11.23 -1.14 -2.23
CA LEU A 218 -10.58 -1.20 -3.54
C LEU A 218 -10.72 0.12 -4.32
N TRP A 219 -11.91 0.73 -4.31
CA TRP A 219 -12.07 2.04 -4.95
C TRP A 219 -11.21 3.11 -4.27
N ALA A 220 -11.14 3.16 -2.94
CA ALA A 220 -10.26 4.08 -2.21
C ALA A 220 -8.77 3.86 -2.54
N TYR A 221 -8.39 2.63 -2.86
CA TYR A 221 -7.04 2.30 -3.31
C TYR A 221 -6.75 2.81 -4.72
N TYR A 222 -7.61 2.48 -5.69
CA TYR A 222 -7.35 2.77 -7.10
C TYR A 222 -7.67 4.19 -7.53
N PHE A 223 -8.72 4.79 -6.98
CA PHE A 223 -9.21 6.08 -7.45
C PHE A 223 -8.14 7.19 -7.48
N PRO A 224 -7.30 7.38 -6.45
CA PRO A 224 -6.25 8.39 -6.51
C PRO A 224 -5.22 8.14 -7.61
N LEU A 225 -4.92 6.88 -7.88
CA LEU A 225 -3.95 6.47 -8.90
C LEU A 225 -4.49 6.69 -10.30
N VAL A 226 -5.76 6.30 -10.54
CA VAL A 226 -6.44 6.52 -11.82
C VAL A 226 -6.63 8.00 -12.10
N ASP A 227 -7.12 8.79 -11.13
CA ASP A 227 -7.28 10.24 -11.28
C ASP A 227 -5.95 10.93 -11.59
N TRP A 228 -4.89 10.51 -10.93
CA TRP A 228 -3.57 11.03 -11.21
C TRP A 228 -3.10 10.66 -12.62
N LEU A 229 -3.25 9.40 -13.04
CA LEU A 229 -2.86 8.93 -14.36
C LEU A 229 -3.59 9.70 -15.47
N GLN A 230 -4.85 10.06 -15.25
CA GLN A 230 -5.67 10.82 -16.21
C GLN A 230 -5.18 12.27 -16.41
N LYS A 231 -4.50 12.84 -15.41
CA LYS A 231 -3.96 14.21 -15.45
C LYS A 231 -2.60 14.31 -16.12
N LEU A 232 -1.96 13.19 -16.37
CA LEU A 232 -0.67 13.13 -17.05
C LEU A 232 -0.84 12.94 -18.56
N PRO A 233 0.14 13.40 -19.37
CA PRO A 233 0.19 13.08 -20.79
C PRO A 233 0.20 11.55 -20.95
N ALA A 234 -0.90 11.01 -21.47
CA ALA A 234 -1.02 9.57 -21.67
C ALA A 234 -0.10 9.13 -22.82
N ARG A 235 0.75 8.15 -22.56
CA ARG A 235 1.43 7.40 -23.59
C ARG A 235 0.54 6.19 -23.93
N VAL A 236 -0.07 6.22 -25.08
CA VAL A 236 -0.87 5.09 -25.56
C VAL A 236 0.07 4.20 -26.38
N ASP A 237 0.57 3.16 -25.75
CA ASP A 237 1.21 2.07 -26.49
C ASP A 237 0.08 1.21 -27.07
N SER A 238 -0.12 1.27 -28.39
CA SER A 238 -1.13 0.49 -29.08
C SER A 238 -0.91 -1.01 -28.80
N GLY A 239 -1.91 -1.67 -28.19
CA GLY A 239 -1.84 -3.07 -27.80
C GLY A 239 -1.31 -3.35 -26.39
N SER A 240 -0.89 -2.33 -25.63
CA SER A 240 -0.51 -2.50 -24.24
C SER A 240 -1.74 -2.81 -23.35
N ARG A 241 -1.60 -3.75 -22.42
CA ARG A 241 -2.56 -4.03 -21.35
C ARG A 241 -2.70 -2.85 -20.39
N TYR A 242 -1.70 -1.97 -20.31
CA TYR A 242 -1.56 -0.90 -19.35
C TYR A 242 -1.65 0.48 -20.00
N ARG A 243 -2.30 1.40 -19.31
CA ARG A 243 -2.17 2.83 -19.57
C ARG A 243 -0.97 3.35 -18.79
N TRP A 244 0.03 3.87 -19.50
CA TRP A 244 1.29 4.31 -18.94
C TRP A 244 1.37 5.81 -18.76
N ALA A 245 2.08 6.25 -17.72
CA ALA A 245 2.47 7.64 -17.52
C ALA A 245 3.91 7.74 -17.02
N LYS A 246 4.66 8.71 -17.54
CA LYS A 246 6.04 8.97 -17.13
C LYS A 246 6.07 9.77 -15.82
N ILE A 247 6.91 9.35 -14.87
CA ILE A 247 7.12 10.04 -13.61
C ILE A 247 8.37 10.92 -13.73
N GLY A 248 8.17 12.13 -14.27
CA GLY A 248 9.19 13.17 -14.33
C GLY A 248 10.56 12.71 -14.86
N GLU A 249 11.63 13.20 -14.25
CA GLU A 249 13.03 12.94 -14.61
C GLU A 249 13.60 11.63 -14.02
N LEU A 250 12.79 10.87 -13.29
CA LEU A 250 13.25 9.64 -12.62
C LEU A 250 13.41 8.43 -13.56
N ASN A 251 13.20 8.63 -14.86
CA ASN A 251 13.21 7.54 -15.85
C ASN A 251 12.37 6.32 -15.45
N VAL A 252 11.22 6.59 -14.83
CA VAL A 252 10.26 5.59 -14.39
C VAL A 252 8.93 5.86 -15.05
N GLU A 253 8.29 4.83 -15.56
CA GLU A 253 6.90 4.85 -16.01
C GLU A 253 6.04 4.00 -15.08
N PHE A 254 4.87 4.53 -14.74
CA PHE A 254 3.87 3.84 -13.94
C PHE A 254 2.68 3.50 -14.82
N GLY A 255 2.20 2.27 -14.73
CA GLY A 255 1.10 1.74 -15.53
C GLY A 255 -0.06 1.26 -14.68
N ILE A 256 -1.28 1.47 -15.18
CA ILE A 256 -2.50 0.89 -14.61
C ILE A 256 -3.21 0.09 -15.70
N SER A 257 -3.63 -1.14 -15.39
CA SER A 257 -4.43 -1.98 -16.29
C SER A 257 -5.67 -1.23 -16.80
N HIS A 258 -5.95 -1.30 -18.09
CA HIS A 258 -7.15 -0.69 -18.68
C HIS A 258 -8.43 -1.14 -17.97
N ARG A 259 -8.53 -2.41 -17.60
CA ARG A 259 -9.68 -2.97 -16.87
C ARG A 259 -9.92 -2.27 -15.53
N VAL A 260 -8.85 -1.96 -14.81
CA VAL A 260 -8.92 -1.20 -13.53
C VAL A 260 -9.38 0.23 -13.79
N VAL A 261 -8.80 0.90 -14.80
CA VAL A 261 -9.18 2.26 -15.17
C VAL A 261 -10.68 2.33 -15.50
N ASP A 262 -11.16 1.45 -16.39
CA ASP A 262 -12.56 1.40 -16.81
C ASP A 262 -13.51 1.15 -15.62
N ALA A 263 -13.19 0.22 -14.74
CA ALA A 263 -14.00 -0.07 -13.57
C ALA A 263 -14.09 1.12 -12.60
N VAL A 264 -12.99 1.83 -12.38
CA VAL A 264 -12.97 3.05 -11.54
C VAL A 264 -13.76 4.19 -12.20
N GLU A 265 -13.65 4.37 -13.51
CA GLU A 265 -14.39 5.38 -14.24
C GLU A 265 -15.91 5.16 -14.19
N VAL A 266 -16.37 3.90 -14.24
CA VAL A 266 -17.81 3.57 -14.09
C VAL A 266 -18.31 4.06 -12.73
N ILE A 267 -17.60 3.74 -11.64
CA ILE A 267 -17.98 4.19 -10.29
C ILE A 267 -17.96 5.72 -10.20
N THR A 268 -16.93 6.34 -10.75
CA THR A 268 -16.77 7.81 -10.72
C THR A 268 -17.90 8.52 -11.45
N ARG A 269 -18.32 8.01 -12.62
CA ARG A 269 -19.47 8.56 -13.38
C ARG A 269 -20.78 8.43 -12.61
N HIS A 270 -21.09 7.26 -12.05
CA HIS A 270 -22.29 7.10 -11.23
C HIS A 270 -22.31 8.06 -10.04
N ARG A 271 -21.14 8.28 -9.44
CA ARG A 271 -21.01 9.19 -8.33
C ARG A 271 -21.23 10.65 -8.68
N SER A 272 -20.74 11.13 -9.83
CA SER A 272 -20.96 12.51 -10.28
C SER A 272 -22.43 12.84 -10.58
N GLN A 273 -23.27 11.81 -10.71
CA GLN A 273 -24.72 11.95 -10.88
C GLN A 273 -25.49 12.04 -9.55
N LEU A 274 -24.83 11.85 -8.41
CA LEU A 274 -25.48 11.95 -7.11
C LEU A 274 -25.51 13.42 -6.66
N PRO A 275 -26.58 13.85 -5.96
CA PRO A 275 -26.66 15.19 -5.43
C PRO A 275 -25.54 15.45 -4.40
N GLU A 276 -24.99 16.65 -4.43
CA GLU A 276 -23.86 17.07 -3.56
C GLU A 276 -24.20 17.14 -2.06
N SER A 277 -25.47 16.93 -1.65
CA SER A 277 -25.83 16.92 -0.23
C SER A 277 -25.15 15.74 0.46
N SER A 278 -24.13 16.06 1.21
CA SER A 278 -23.11 15.15 1.74
C SER A 278 -23.63 13.96 2.56
N THR A 279 -24.76 14.10 3.23
CA THR A 279 -25.33 13.06 4.11
C THR A 279 -26.02 11.96 3.31
N PHE A 280 -26.80 12.32 2.30
CA PHE A 280 -27.54 11.37 1.48
C PHE A 280 -26.63 10.57 0.56
N ALA A 281 -25.63 11.22 -0.07
CA ALA A 281 -24.63 10.53 -0.90
C ALA A 281 -23.79 9.55 -0.04
N THR A 282 -23.48 9.94 1.19
CA THR A 282 -22.75 9.07 2.13
C THR A 282 -23.60 7.87 2.57
N GLU A 283 -24.86 8.05 2.89
CA GLU A 283 -25.78 6.95 3.26
C GLU A 283 -26.05 6.02 2.08
N LEU A 284 -26.25 6.57 0.88
CA LEU A 284 -26.46 5.78 -0.32
C LEU A 284 -25.25 4.92 -0.66
N LEU A 285 -24.04 5.49 -0.60
CA LEU A 285 -22.77 4.74 -0.76
C LEU A 285 -22.57 3.72 0.35
N LEU A 286 -23.08 3.95 1.55
CA LEU A 286 -22.98 3.04 2.69
C LEU A 286 -23.93 1.85 2.57
N HIS A 287 -25.13 2.03 2.04
CA HIS A 287 -26.20 1.01 2.06
C HIS A 287 -26.45 0.35 0.70
N LYS A 288 -26.15 1.02 -0.41
CA LYS A 288 -26.37 0.52 -1.78
C LYS A 288 -25.07 0.38 -2.57
N GLY A 289 -23.93 0.17 -1.90
CA GLY A 289 -22.62 0.14 -2.55
C GLY A 289 -22.49 -0.86 -3.71
N ASP A 290 -23.30 -1.90 -3.71
CA ASP A 290 -23.28 -2.93 -4.76
C ASP A 290 -23.92 -2.43 -6.07
N ASP A 291 -24.83 -1.42 -6.01
CA ASP A 291 -25.51 -0.84 -7.18
C ASP A 291 -24.60 0.12 -7.99
N PHE A 292 -23.41 0.50 -7.49
CA PHE A 292 -22.52 1.48 -8.09
C PHE A 292 -21.30 0.89 -8.84
N GLY A 293 -21.32 -0.39 -9.16
CA GLY A 293 -20.22 -1.04 -9.88
C GLY A 293 -19.07 -1.51 -8.99
N PHE A 294 -19.21 -1.43 -7.66
CA PHE A 294 -18.17 -1.93 -6.74
C PHE A 294 -17.93 -3.44 -6.85
N ASP A 295 -18.94 -4.23 -7.21
CA ASP A 295 -18.77 -5.66 -7.47
C ASP A 295 -17.98 -5.91 -8.75
N GLY A 296 -18.17 -5.07 -9.78
CA GLY A 296 -17.32 -5.08 -10.98
C GLY A 296 -15.85 -4.82 -10.65
N LEU A 297 -15.58 -3.84 -9.80
CA LEU A 297 -14.21 -3.54 -9.36
C LEU A 297 -13.61 -4.69 -8.53
N LYS A 298 -14.38 -5.35 -7.67
CA LYS A 298 -13.93 -6.56 -6.94
C LYS A 298 -13.58 -7.70 -7.90
N ALA A 299 -14.41 -7.93 -8.92
CA ALA A 299 -14.14 -8.93 -9.94
C ALA A 299 -12.85 -8.64 -10.70
N VAL A 300 -12.67 -7.39 -11.16
CA VAL A 300 -11.42 -6.96 -11.83
C VAL A 300 -10.21 -7.12 -10.91
N ALA A 301 -10.28 -6.67 -9.66
CA ALA A 301 -9.18 -6.81 -8.72
C ALA A 301 -8.81 -8.28 -8.46
N ARG A 302 -9.81 -9.17 -8.42
CA ARG A 302 -9.57 -10.62 -8.30
C ARG A 302 -8.91 -11.20 -9.53
N ASP A 303 -9.36 -10.81 -10.71
CA ASP A 303 -8.80 -11.29 -11.98
C ASP A 303 -7.36 -10.79 -12.17
N GLU A 304 -7.07 -9.53 -11.81
CA GLU A 304 -5.70 -9.00 -11.82
C GLU A 304 -4.82 -9.76 -10.82
N ALA A 305 -5.32 -10.06 -9.62
CA ALA A 305 -4.60 -10.82 -8.60
C ALA A 305 -4.30 -12.28 -9.02
N MET A 306 -5.10 -12.87 -9.91
CA MET A 306 -4.78 -14.18 -10.52
C MET A 306 -3.64 -14.08 -11.54
N THR A 307 -3.35 -12.90 -12.04
CA THR A 307 -2.16 -12.64 -12.85
C THR A 307 -0.99 -12.54 -11.89
N GLN A 308 -0.12 -13.53 -11.88
CA GLN A 308 1.03 -13.56 -10.97
C GLN A 308 1.94 -12.35 -11.19
N ASN A 309 2.56 -11.88 -10.11
CA ASN A 309 3.65 -10.93 -10.20
C ASN A 309 4.69 -11.46 -11.20
N SER A 310 4.98 -10.67 -12.21
CA SER A 310 5.97 -11.03 -13.21
C SER A 310 6.97 -9.90 -13.37
N ASN A 311 8.20 -10.26 -13.64
CA ASN A 311 9.29 -9.35 -13.96
C ASN A 311 9.98 -9.89 -15.20
N ASP A 312 9.79 -9.23 -16.33
CA ASP A 312 10.44 -9.59 -17.60
C ASP A 312 11.74 -8.81 -17.87
N GLY A 313 12.31 -8.25 -16.79
CA GLY A 313 13.59 -7.53 -16.80
C GLY A 313 13.45 -6.01 -16.96
N GLU A 314 12.45 -5.54 -17.67
CA GLU A 314 12.19 -4.11 -17.87
C GLU A 314 10.90 -3.63 -17.22
N VAL A 315 9.93 -4.54 -17.01
CA VAL A 315 8.61 -4.23 -16.44
C VAL A 315 8.35 -5.12 -15.24
N TYR A 316 8.10 -4.53 -14.10
CA TYR A 316 7.53 -5.22 -12.95
C TYR A 316 6.02 -5.03 -12.92
N MET A 317 5.27 -6.12 -12.87
CA MET A 317 3.82 -6.15 -12.82
C MET A 317 3.34 -6.69 -11.48
N GLY A 318 2.58 -5.88 -10.75
CA GLY A 318 1.96 -6.28 -9.47
C GLY A 318 0.65 -7.05 -9.67
N ALA A 319 0.31 -7.86 -8.69
CA ALA A 319 -0.96 -8.61 -8.65
C ALA A 319 -2.21 -7.71 -8.48
N ASP A 320 -2.03 -6.43 -8.29
CA ASP A 320 -3.08 -5.41 -8.21
C ASP A 320 -3.40 -4.76 -9.57
N GLY A 321 -2.83 -5.25 -10.67
CA GLY A 321 -3.02 -4.68 -12.00
C GLY A 321 -2.27 -3.36 -12.22
N LEU A 322 -1.27 -3.08 -11.40
CA LEU A 322 -0.37 -1.95 -11.52
C LEU A 322 1.00 -2.41 -12.01
N ALA A 323 1.73 -1.52 -12.65
CA ALA A 323 3.06 -1.85 -13.17
C ALA A 323 4.02 -0.68 -13.07
N VAL A 324 5.31 -0.99 -13.01
CA VAL A 324 6.41 -0.01 -13.08
C VAL A 324 7.44 -0.52 -14.07
N ARG A 325 7.98 0.38 -14.89
CA ARG A 325 9.12 0.09 -15.76
C ARG A 325 10.11 1.25 -15.78
N SER A 326 11.36 0.95 -16.07
CA SER A 326 12.34 1.99 -16.40
C SER A 326 11.96 2.60 -17.77
N SER A 327 11.96 3.92 -17.89
CA SER A 327 11.75 4.58 -19.17
C SER A 327 13.09 4.68 -19.89
N SER A 328 13.13 4.18 -21.12
CA SER A 328 14.25 4.36 -22.07
C SER A 328 14.39 5.83 -22.49
#